data_84146560284b256d988247180a923906
#
_entry.id   84146560284b256d988247180a923906
#
_cell.length_a   1.000
_cell.length_b   1.000
_cell.length_c   1.000
_cell.angle_alpha   90.00
_cell.angle_beta   90.00
_cell.angle_gamma   90.00
#
_symmetry.space_group_name_H-M   'P 1'
#
loop_
_entity.id
_entity.type
_entity.pdbx_description
1 polymer ?
#
loop_
_entity_poly.entity_id
_entity_poly.type
_entity_poly.pdbx_seq_one_letter_code
_entity_poly.pdbx_strand_id
1 'polypeptide(L)'
;MNVWRKLARVEKMFASIVINAETLELYGSQREVAKIEGVSASTVYNAINSKRPIKGTMYAMLEDWQWWSDKEKEKFTRKNNIYFLRGDKL
;
A
#
# COMPACT_ATOMS: atom_id res chain seq x y z
N MET A 1 10.66 17.15 26.54
CA MET A 1 10.89 16.45 25.76
C MET A 1 9.95 15.91 24.84
N ASN A 2 9.95 16.32 23.69
CA ASN A 2 8.98 16.01 22.69
C ASN A 2 9.39 14.99 21.68
N VAL A 3 10.52 14.38 21.92
CA VAL A 3 11.03 13.39 21.01
C VAL A 3 10.07 12.22 20.86
N TRP A 4 9.55 11.75 21.96
CA TRP A 4 8.62 10.64 21.94
C TRP A 4 7.33 10.97 21.22
N ARG A 5 6.85 12.20 21.39
CA ARG A 5 5.65 12.61 20.69
C ARG A 5 5.84 12.64 19.18
N LYS A 6 7.03 13.09 18.76
CA LYS A 6 7.33 13.12 17.35
C LYS A 6 7.35 11.72 16.77
N LEU A 7 7.96 10.80 17.49
CA LEU A 7 8.02 9.42 17.03
C LEU A 7 6.63 8.82 16.93
N ALA A 8 5.78 9.09 17.91
CA ALA A 8 4.43 8.58 17.88
C ALA A 8 3.66 9.13 16.68
N ARG A 9 3.86 10.40 16.35
CA ARG A 9 3.22 10.99 15.20
C ARG A 9 3.66 10.34 13.89
N VAL A 10 4.95 10.13 13.76
CA VAL A 10 5.50 9.50 12.58
C VAL A 10 4.94 8.09 12.42
N GLU A 11 4.85 7.36 13.52
CA GLU A 11 4.29 6.03 13.49
C GLU A 11 2.84 6.03 13.04
N LYS A 12 2.07 7.00 13.53
CA LYS A 12 0.66 7.10 13.12
C LYS A 12 0.54 7.41 11.64
N MET A 13 1.38 8.30 11.14
CA MET A 13 1.36 8.63 9.74
C MET A 13 1.72 7.43 8.89
N PHE A 14 2.76 6.71 9.29
CA PHE A 14 3.19 5.53 8.57
C PHE A 14 2.08 4.48 8.56
N ALA A 15 1.39 4.34 9.69
CA ALA A 15 0.34 3.33 9.81
C ALA A 15 -0.86 3.62 8.92
N SER A 16 -1.03 4.85 8.46
CA SER A 16 -2.16 5.20 7.60
C SER A 16 -1.84 5.09 6.11
N ILE A 17 -0.58 4.92 5.76
CA ILE A 17 -0.18 4.89 4.36
C ILE A 17 -0.61 3.60 3.68
N VAL A 18 -1.19 3.75 2.49
CA VAL A 18 -1.64 2.62 1.69
C VAL A 18 -0.73 2.51 0.48
N ILE A 19 -0.40 1.29 0.09
CA ILE A 19 0.39 1.06 -1.10
C ILE A 19 -0.44 0.32 -2.15
N ASN A 20 -0.33 0.75 -3.39
CA ASN A 20 -0.88 0.01 -4.51
C ASN A 20 0.14 -1.09 -4.81
N ALA A 21 -0.23 -2.32 -4.52
CA ALA A 21 0.72 -3.44 -4.62
C ALA A 21 1.14 -3.71 -6.07
N GLU A 22 0.43 -3.17 -7.03
CA GLU A 22 0.74 -3.39 -8.44
C GLU A 22 1.68 -2.33 -9.01
N THR A 23 1.48 -1.07 -8.64
CA THR A 23 2.28 0.03 -9.15
C THR A 23 3.30 0.55 -8.16
N LEU A 24 3.15 0.17 -6.90
CA LEU A 24 3.97 0.60 -5.77
C LEU A 24 3.78 2.08 -5.42
N GLU A 25 2.70 2.67 -5.90
CA GLU A 25 2.37 4.04 -5.52
C GLU A 25 1.85 4.09 -4.10
N LEU A 26 2.15 5.18 -3.41
CA LEU A 26 1.74 5.36 -2.03
C LEU A 26 0.65 6.41 -1.92
N TYR A 27 -0.26 6.18 -0.99
CA TYR A 27 -1.35 7.11 -0.72
C TYR A 27 -1.38 7.37 0.78
N GLY A 28 -1.76 8.58 1.15
CA GLY A 28 -1.73 8.99 2.55
C GLY A 28 -2.76 8.33 3.43
N SER A 29 -3.83 7.79 2.86
CA SER A 29 -4.89 7.19 3.65
C SER A 29 -5.78 6.32 2.78
N GLN A 30 -6.59 5.49 3.45
CA GLN A 30 -7.59 4.68 2.75
C GLN A 30 -8.65 5.57 2.10
N ARG A 31 -8.88 6.73 2.69
CA ARG A 31 -9.84 7.67 2.16
C ARG A 31 -9.42 8.20 0.80
N GLU A 32 -8.13 8.42 0.61
CA GLU A 32 -7.62 8.84 -0.68
C GLU A 32 -7.84 7.78 -1.74
N VAL A 33 -7.58 6.53 -1.38
CA VAL A 33 -7.81 5.42 -2.29
C VAL A 33 -9.29 5.33 -2.64
N ALA A 34 -10.15 5.52 -1.65
CA ALA A 34 -11.59 5.48 -1.88
C ALA A 34 -12.01 6.52 -2.92
N LYS A 35 -11.45 7.72 -2.82
CA LYS A 35 -11.75 8.78 -3.77
C LYS A 35 -11.30 8.43 -5.18
N ILE A 36 -10.08 7.92 -5.29
CA ILE A 36 -9.49 7.57 -6.58
C ILE A 36 -10.28 6.45 -7.24
N GLU A 37 -10.67 5.46 -6.46
CA GLU A 37 -11.40 4.31 -7.01
C GLU A 37 -12.90 4.55 -7.11
N GLY A 38 -13.39 5.63 -6.53
CA GLY A 38 -14.82 5.91 -6.57
C GLY A 38 -15.64 4.96 -5.71
N VAL A 39 -15.11 4.56 -4.56
CA VAL A 39 -15.82 3.68 -3.65
C VAL A 39 -15.83 4.30 -2.26
N SER A 40 -16.52 3.67 -1.32
CA SER A 40 -16.56 4.19 0.05
C SER A 40 -15.28 3.78 0.79
N ALA A 41 -14.95 4.53 1.84
CA ALA A 41 -13.81 4.20 2.68
C ALA A 41 -13.97 2.82 3.31
N SER A 42 -15.20 2.45 3.66
CA SER A 42 -15.48 1.13 4.22
C SER A 42 -15.12 0.02 3.23
N THR A 43 -15.41 0.25 1.96
CA THR A 43 -15.08 -0.72 0.92
C THR A 43 -13.58 -0.94 0.85
N VAL A 44 -12.81 0.15 0.93
CA VAL A 44 -11.34 0.05 0.91
C VAL A 44 -10.85 -0.71 2.14
N TYR A 45 -11.37 -0.33 3.30
CA TYR A 45 -10.98 -0.97 4.56
C TYR A 45 -11.23 -2.49 4.50
N ASN A 46 -12.44 -2.87 4.08
CA ASN A 46 -12.80 -4.28 4.02
C ASN A 46 -11.98 -5.05 2.99
N ALA A 47 -11.74 -4.44 1.84
CA ALA A 47 -10.95 -5.09 0.80
C ALA A 47 -9.52 -5.34 1.28
N ILE A 48 -8.91 -4.35 1.90
CA ILE A 48 -7.55 -4.49 2.40
C ILE A 48 -7.47 -5.56 3.48
N ASN A 49 -8.41 -5.54 4.42
CA ASN A 49 -8.42 -6.52 5.50
C ASN A 49 -8.65 -7.94 5.00
N SER A 50 -9.39 -8.09 3.92
CA SER A 50 -9.70 -9.40 3.37
C SER A 50 -8.75 -9.80 2.24
N LYS A 51 -7.77 -8.98 1.94
CA LYS A 51 -6.84 -9.18 0.85
C LYS A 51 -7.56 -9.41 -0.47
N ARG A 52 -8.50 -8.53 -0.75
CA ARG A 52 -9.26 -8.56 -2.01
C ARG A 52 -8.92 -7.34 -2.84
N PRO A 53 -8.92 -7.48 -4.17
CA PRO A 53 -8.67 -6.31 -5.01
C PRO A 53 -9.87 -5.38 -5.03
N ILE A 54 -9.59 -4.12 -5.30
CA ILE A 54 -10.64 -3.12 -5.52
C ILE A 54 -10.61 -2.82 -6.99
N LYS A 55 -11.70 -3.16 -7.67
CA LYS A 55 -11.79 -2.98 -9.13
C LYS A 55 -10.58 -3.55 -9.86
N GLY A 56 -10.11 -4.69 -9.38
CA GLY A 56 -9.00 -5.38 -10.01
C GLY A 56 -7.62 -4.94 -9.56
N THR A 57 -7.53 -4.00 -8.64
CA THR A 57 -6.25 -3.50 -8.16
C THR A 57 -6.05 -3.89 -6.70
N MET A 58 -4.90 -4.46 -6.40
CA MET A 58 -4.60 -4.89 -5.05
C MET A 58 -3.94 -3.78 -4.26
N TYR A 59 -4.54 -3.47 -3.12
CA TYR A 59 -3.99 -2.48 -2.19
C TYR A 59 -3.66 -3.14 -0.87
N ALA A 60 -2.75 -2.55 -0.13
CA ALA A 60 -2.40 -3.03 1.20
C ALA A 60 -1.96 -1.84 2.05
N MET A 61 -1.97 -2.01 3.35
CA MET A 61 -1.35 -1.01 4.21
C MET A 61 0.15 -1.16 4.04
N LEU A 62 0.85 -0.04 3.91
CA LEU A 62 2.30 -0.09 3.72
C LEU A 62 2.97 -0.85 4.87
N GLU A 63 2.45 -0.65 6.07
CA GLU A 63 2.94 -1.30 7.26
C GLU A 63 2.93 -2.82 7.13
N ASP A 64 1.87 -3.36 6.55
CA ASP A 64 1.75 -4.80 6.34
C ASP A 64 2.52 -5.27 5.13
N TRP A 65 2.46 -4.48 4.05
CA TRP A 65 3.10 -4.84 2.80
C TRP A 65 4.61 -5.05 2.95
N GLN A 66 5.24 -4.25 3.78
CA GLN A 66 6.69 -4.36 3.94
C GLN A 66 7.11 -5.73 4.47
N TRP A 67 6.18 -6.43 5.13
CA TRP A 67 6.46 -7.75 5.67
C TRP A 67 6.05 -8.90 4.75
N TRP A 68 5.49 -8.58 3.59
CA TRP A 68 5.17 -9.62 2.62
C TRP A 68 6.46 -10.25 2.12
N SER A 69 6.40 -11.53 1.74
CA SER A 69 7.56 -12.18 1.16
C SER A 69 7.83 -11.59 -0.22
N ASP A 70 9.06 -11.79 -0.70
CA ASP A 70 9.40 -11.29 -2.04
C ASP A 70 8.52 -11.92 -3.11
N LYS A 71 8.19 -13.17 -2.94
CA LYS A 71 7.31 -13.87 -3.84
C LYS A 71 5.93 -13.21 -3.90
N GLU A 72 5.43 -12.86 -2.73
CA GLU A 72 4.12 -12.25 -2.65
C GLU A 72 4.12 -10.86 -3.28
N LYS A 73 5.17 -10.10 -3.03
CA LYS A 73 5.30 -8.79 -3.64
C LYS A 73 5.35 -8.89 -5.16
N GLU A 74 6.14 -9.81 -5.67
CA GLU A 74 6.26 -10.00 -7.11
C GLU A 74 4.95 -10.44 -7.75
N LYS A 75 4.19 -11.22 -7.03
CA LYS A 75 2.94 -11.73 -7.55
C LYS A 75 2.00 -10.62 -8.00
N PHE A 76 1.98 -9.52 -7.28
CA PHE A 76 1.07 -8.44 -7.57
C PHE A 76 1.68 -7.29 -8.37
N THR A 77 3.00 -7.19 -8.37
CA THR A 77 3.66 -6.12 -9.08
C THR A 77 3.48 -6.27 -10.58
N ARG A 78 3.05 -5.19 -11.24
CA ARG A 78 2.81 -5.24 -12.66
C ARG A 78 4.10 -5.38 -13.45
N LYS A 79 3.95 -5.88 -14.67
CA LYS A 79 5.09 -6.12 -15.53
C LYS A 79 6.01 -4.92 -15.71
N ASN A 80 5.42 -3.75 -15.82
CA ASN A 80 6.23 -2.57 -16.03
C ASN A 80 7.08 -2.22 -14.83
N ASN A 81 6.79 -2.80 -13.67
CA ASN A 81 7.58 -2.56 -12.47
C ASN A 81 8.58 -3.67 -12.20
N ILE A 82 8.50 -4.76 -12.95
CA ILE A 82 9.44 -5.86 -12.76
C ILE A 82 10.86 -5.43 -13.04
N TYR A 83 11.07 -4.57 -14.03
CA TYR A 83 12.40 -4.08 -14.34
C TYR A 83 13.00 -3.33 -13.19
N PHE A 84 12.18 -2.53 -12.54
CA PHE A 84 12.61 -1.79 -11.38
C PHE A 84 13.01 -2.73 -10.25
N LEU A 85 12.21 -3.76 -10.01
CA LEU A 85 12.49 -4.72 -8.96
C LEU A 85 13.76 -5.51 -9.22
N ARG A 86 13.99 -5.89 -10.48
CA ARG A 86 15.18 -6.62 -10.84
C ARG A 86 16.41 -5.75 -10.85
N GLY A 87 16.23 -4.50 -11.20
CA GLY A 87 17.32 -3.55 -11.16
C GLY A 87 18.41 -3.79 -12.17
N ASP A 88 18.16 -4.63 -13.16
CA ASP A 88 19.25 -5.01 -14.00
C ASP A 88 18.99 -4.90 -15.46
N LYS A 89 17.82 -4.58 -15.85
CA LYS A 89 17.63 -4.66 -17.20
C LYS A 89 17.57 -3.40 -17.82
N LEU A 90 18.40 -2.69 -17.96
CA LEU A 90 18.24 -1.40 -18.58
C LEU A 90 19.30 -1.13 -19.61
#